data_eec64d5b1e2dfe3ccc4c4608c6e3a36c
#
_entry.id   eec64d5b1e2dfe3ccc4c4608c6e3a36c
#
_cell.length_a   1.000
_cell.length_b   1.000
_cell.length_c   1.000
_cell.angle_alpha   90.00
_cell.angle_beta   90.00
_cell.angle_gamma   90.00
#
_symmetry.space_group_name_H-M   'P 1'
#
loop_
_entity.id
_entity.type
_entity.pdbx_description
1 polymer ?
#
loop_
_entity_poly.entity_id
_entity_poly.type
_entity_poly.pdbx_seq_one_letter_code
_entity_poly.pdbx_strand_id
1 'polypeptide(L)'
;MLDEYMISLGYNDEQISFIKNAYPTSKYSESTLLFNLKNMSNYLKRNSLTNKDIINITLTIPNIICMSIENIREKVIELANIGFNKLEIFKMISNYPYIIDTSIEKITNKLDCLIDLGLDINSSKELLINKTEILNIDNYNIKKRFNYFINKGYKEKDIINIIKNNPNIIDCNLNVFNKKLNYLKDMHYTDKDIIKITSFLPNLLFKDIKDISKKFDLLTDYGYSNQNIIEITRKVPCILEDNHINNLNNQLEFLENFSFTKDEIISITCKNPFIILYSLDYLKWKLDNLLNYFSKDELIKIINDFPIIIGYSIKNINEKIEFYNNINFKNTIINNPSLLKYNIDYIKARYKIITDNKIEDVYKDLFDDNVNIQKIDEYLFCSDKKFYKKYKILSKELLRL
;
A
#
# COMPACT_ATOMS: atom_id res chain seq x y z
N MET A 1 -42.15 15.19 28.16
CA MET A 1 -40.93 16.07 28.27
C MET A 1 -39.65 15.35 27.82
N LEU A 2 -39.33 14.14 28.33
CA LEU A 2 -38.17 13.38 27.89
C LEU A 2 -38.27 12.98 26.41
N ASP A 3 -39.42 12.41 25.99
CA ASP A 3 -39.65 11.99 24.59
C ASP A 3 -39.59 13.15 23.62
N GLU A 4 -40.20 14.28 23.93
CA GLU A 4 -40.13 15.49 23.09
C GLU A 4 -38.67 15.96 22.89
N TYR A 5 -37.85 15.89 23.93
CA TYR A 5 -36.46 16.22 23.84
C TYR A 5 -35.67 15.19 22.99
N MET A 6 -35.96 13.89 23.17
CA MET A 6 -35.34 12.85 22.30
C MET A 6 -35.77 13.03 20.85
N ILE A 7 -37.03 13.31 20.55
CA ILE A 7 -37.51 13.63 19.20
C ILE A 7 -36.76 14.86 18.63
N SER A 8 -36.54 15.90 19.45
CA SER A 8 -35.78 17.09 19.03
C SER A 8 -34.30 16.80 18.71
N LEU A 9 -33.74 15.72 19.24
CA LEU A 9 -32.42 15.24 18.91
C LEU A 9 -32.38 14.35 17.64
N GLY A 10 -33.57 13.89 17.17
CA GLY A 10 -33.70 13.05 15.98
C GLY A 10 -33.95 11.56 16.26
N TYR A 11 -34.32 11.18 17.49
CA TYR A 11 -34.74 9.81 17.78
C TYR A 11 -36.10 9.51 17.16
N ASN A 12 -36.29 8.29 16.67
CA ASN A 12 -37.59 7.77 16.28
C ASN A 12 -38.29 7.05 17.45
N ASP A 13 -39.57 6.73 17.30
CA ASP A 13 -40.40 6.12 18.36
C ASP A 13 -39.88 4.74 18.82
N GLU A 14 -39.34 3.94 17.91
CA GLU A 14 -38.72 2.63 18.21
C GLU A 14 -37.49 2.78 19.10
N GLN A 15 -36.63 3.74 18.78
CA GLN A 15 -35.43 4.05 19.56
C GLN A 15 -35.76 4.58 20.95
N ILE A 16 -36.77 5.43 21.07
CA ILE A 16 -37.26 5.95 22.36
C ILE A 16 -37.80 4.79 23.20
N SER A 17 -38.63 3.93 22.62
CA SER A 17 -39.18 2.75 23.27
C SER A 17 -38.07 1.79 23.71
N PHE A 18 -37.07 1.54 22.86
CA PHE A 18 -35.91 0.70 23.19
C PHE A 18 -35.18 1.24 24.42
N ILE A 19 -34.82 2.53 24.43
CA ILE A 19 -34.11 3.15 25.55
C ILE A 19 -34.93 3.06 26.82
N LYS A 20 -36.24 3.37 26.78
CA LYS A 20 -37.13 3.31 27.94
C LYS A 20 -37.25 1.91 28.53
N ASN A 21 -37.23 0.88 27.69
CA ASN A 21 -37.33 -0.51 28.15
C ASN A 21 -35.98 -1.05 28.69
N ALA A 22 -34.88 -0.43 28.36
CA ALA A 22 -33.56 -0.90 28.72
C ALA A 22 -33.11 -0.50 30.15
N TYR A 23 -33.80 0.42 30.81
CA TYR A 23 -33.47 0.82 32.18
C TYR A 23 -34.70 0.73 33.13
N PRO A 24 -34.47 0.42 34.40
CA PRO A 24 -35.56 0.33 35.35
C PRO A 24 -36.14 1.73 35.67
N THR A 25 -37.31 2.04 35.09
CA THR A 25 -38.04 3.32 35.30
C THR A 25 -38.36 3.59 36.75
N SER A 26 -38.32 2.57 37.63
CA SER A 26 -38.61 2.68 39.05
C SER A 26 -37.54 3.41 39.89
N LYS A 27 -36.33 3.59 39.37
CA LYS A 27 -35.22 4.19 40.12
C LYS A 27 -34.95 5.66 39.81
N TYR A 28 -35.44 6.18 38.70
CA TYR A 28 -35.16 7.54 38.24
C TYR A 28 -36.41 8.25 37.79
N SER A 29 -36.60 9.49 38.23
CA SER A 29 -37.68 10.32 37.72
C SER A 29 -37.42 10.75 36.27
N GLU A 30 -38.51 10.94 35.50
CA GLU A 30 -38.37 11.45 34.09
C GLU A 30 -37.60 12.77 34.03
N SER A 31 -37.80 13.63 35.05
CA SER A 31 -37.09 14.91 35.16
C SER A 31 -35.57 14.71 35.33
N THR A 32 -35.14 13.72 36.10
CA THR A 32 -33.73 13.38 36.29
C THR A 32 -33.12 12.85 35.00
N LEU A 33 -33.80 11.95 34.30
CA LEU A 33 -33.33 11.41 33.02
C LEU A 33 -33.22 12.50 31.96
N LEU A 34 -34.23 13.39 31.89
CA LEU A 34 -34.19 14.53 30.97
C LEU A 34 -33.01 15.48 31.29
N PHE A 35 -32.78 15.77 32.57
CA PHE A 35 -31.67 16.61 33.01
C PHE A 35 -30.32 16.01 32.62
N ASN A 36 -30.12 14.72 32.89
CA ASN A 36 -28.88 14.02 32.55
C ASN A 36 -28.66 13.98 31.04
N LEU A 37 -29.70 13.62 30.26
CA LEU A 37 -29.61 13.57 28.80
C LEU A 37 -29.30 14.95 28.20
N LYS A 38 -29.91 16.03 28.70
CA LYS A 38 -29.59 17.40 28.26
C LYS A 38 -28.15 17.78 28.56
N ASN A 39 -27.65 17.52 29.76
CA ASN A 39 -26.30 17.84 30.15
C ASN A 39 -25.28 17.04 29.32
N MET A 40 -25.50 15.75 29.17
CA MET A 40 -24.66 14.88 28.33
C MET A 40 -24.66 15.34 26.86
N SER A 41 -25.85 15.56 26.28
CA SER A 41 -25.97 15.99 24.88
C SER A 41 -25.25 17.31 24.64
N ASN A 42 -25.42 18.29 25.54
CA ASN A 42 -24.75 19.59 25.45
C ASN A 42 -23.24 19.45 25.58
N TYR A 43 -22.76 18.60 26.49
CA TYR A 43 -21.34 18.36 26.67
C TYR A 43 -20.72 17.68 25.44
N LEU A 44 -21.34 16.65 24.91
CA LEU A 44 -20.88 15.91 23.73
C LEU A 44 -20.89 16.82 22.48
N LYS A 45 -21.94 17.64 22.28
CA LYS A 45 -22.00 18.63 21.18
C LYS A 45 -20.87 19.68 21.24
N ARG A 46 -20.59 20.21 22.45
CA ARG A 46 -19.46 21.15 22.66
C ARG A 46 -18.10 20.51 22.35
N ASN A 47 -18.03 19.19 22.26
CA ASN A 47 -16.87 18.41 21.91
C ASN A 47 -16.98 17.78 20.51
N SER A 48 -17.76 18.42 19.63
CA SER A 48 -17.86 18.10 18.19
C SER A 48 -18.62 16.81 17.84
N LEU A 49 -19.33 16.19 18.78
CA LEU A 49 -20.19 15.06 18.46
C LEU A 49 -21.54 15.57 17.91
N THR A 50 -22.08 14.82 16.96
CA THR A 50 -23.36 15.11 16.30
C THR A 50 -24.54 14.50 17.06
N ASN A 51 -25.76 14.88 16.69
CA ASN A 51 -26.95 14.20 17.20
C ASN A 51 -26.93 12.69 16.88
N LYS A 52 -26.42 12.31 15.71
CA LYS A 52 -26.29 10.91 15.31
C LYS A 52 -25.35 10.13 16.25
N ASP A 53 -24.23 10.75 16.67
CA ASP A 53 -23.32 10.14 17.65
C ASP A 53 -24.02 9.97 19.00
N ILE A 54 -24.74 10.98 19.46
CA ILE A 54 -25.49 10.94 20.73
C ILE A 54 -26.53 9.81 20.71
N ILE A 55 -27.29 9.69 19.62
CA ILE A 55 -28.25 8.61 19.41
C ILE A 55 -27.56 7.25 19.47
N ASN A 56 -26.44 7.10 18.73
CA ASN A 56 -25.66 5.86 18.74
C ASN A 56 -25.14 5.51 20.14
N ILE A 57 -24.61 6.48 20.88
CA ILE A 57 -24.12 6.29 22.25
C ILE A 57 -25.23 5.79 23.17
N THR A 58 -26.38 6.43 23.13
CA THR A 58 -27.51 6.06 24.01
C THR A 58 -28.17 4.74 23.61
N LEU A 59 -28.18 4.38 22.34
CA LEU A 59 -28.66 3.08 21.89
C LEU A 59 -27.66 1.96 22.24
N THR A 60 -26.37 2.26 22.23
CA THR A 60 -25.31 1.29 22.60
C THR A 60 -25.25 1.08 24.11
N ILE A 61 -25.37 2.15 24.89
CA ILE A 61 -25.35 2.13 26.37
C ILE A 61 -26.60 2.90 26.90
N PRO A 62 -27.78 2.30 26.91
CA PRO A 62 -29.00 3.00 27.37
C PRO A 62 -28.88 3.56 28.78
N ASN A 63 -28.17 2.88 29.68
CA ASN A 63 -27.96 3.31 31.05
C ASN A 63 -27.19 4.63 31.19
N ILE A 64 -26.56 5.13 30.13
CA ILE A 64 -25.78 6.38 30.16
C ILE A 64 -26.66 7.58 30.52
N ILE A 65 -27.96 7.55 30.21
CA ILE A 65 -28.89 8.63 30.60
C ILE A 65 -29.21 8.64 32.11
N CYS A 66 -28.86 7.54 32.79
CA CYS A 66 -28.96 7.46 34.26
C CYS A 66 -27.70 7.99 34.95
N MET A 67 -26.62 8.17 34.22
CA MET A 67 -25.33 8.66 34.74
C MET A 67 -25.31 10.18 34.87
N SER A 68 -24.60 10.68 35.87
CA SER A 68 -24.30 12.11 35.94
C SER A 68 -23.25 12.48 34.87
N ILE A 69 -23.27 13.71 34.43
CA ILE A 69 -22.25 14.21 33.48
C ILE A 69 -20.83 14.16 34.06
N GLU A 70 -20.71 14.18 35.38
CA GLU A 70 -19.43 14.09 36.10
C GLU A 70 -18.73 12.77 35.80
N ASN A 71 -19.46 11.65 35.75
CA ASN A 71 -18.87 10.34 35.44
C ASN A 71 -18.20 10.34 34.03
N ILE A 72 -18.84 10.99 33.05
CA ILE A 72 -18.27 11.11 31.69
C ILE A 72 -17.05 12.02 31.71
N ARG A 73 -17.11 13.13 32.47
CA ARG A 73 -15.95 14.05 32.59
C ARG A 73 -14.76 13.40 33.26
N GLU A 74 -14.99 12.64 34.33
CA GLU A 74 -13.94 11.87 35.02
C GLU A 74 -13.28 10.90 34.07
N LYS A 75 -14.05 10.15 33.27
CA LYS A 75 -13.50 9.26 32.24
C LYS A 75 -12.66 10.00 31.21
N VAL A 76 -13.11 11.17 30.76
CA VAL A 76 -12.35 12.01 29.83
C VAL A 76 -11.01 12.46 30.45
N ILE A 77 -11.01 12.82 31.75
CA ILE A 77 -9.79 13.19 32.49
C ILE A 77 -8.85 11.98 32.64
N GLU A 78 -9.37 10.82 33.00
CA GLU A 78 -8.60 9.57 33.12
C GLU A 78 -7.91 9.23 31.79
N LEU A 79 -8.64 9.30 30.68
CA LEU A 79 -8.08 9.04 29.34
C LEU A 79 -7.04 10.09 28.95
N ALA A 80 -7.25 11.36 29.30
CA ALA A 80 -6.28 12.42 29.05
C ALA A 80 -4.98 12.20 29.86
N ASN A 81 -5.08 11.72 31.12
CA ASN A 81 -3.94 11.44 31.98
C ASN A 81 -3.03 10.31 31.44
N ILE A 82 -3.60 9.34 30.70
CA ILE A 82 -2.80 8.31 30.01
C ILE A 82 -2.37 8.74 28.59
N GLY A 83 -2.60 10.03 28.26
CA GLY A 83 -2.01 10.72 27.13
C GLY A 83 -2.83 10.70 25.84
N PHE A 84 -4.14 10.41 25.88
CA PHE A 84 -5.02 10.68 24.76
C PHE A 84 -5.39 12.15 24.70
N ASN A 85 -5.37 12.75 23.51
CA ASN A 85 -5.85 14.11 23.37
C ASN A 85 -7.39 14.17 23.27
N LYS A 86 -7.93 15.37 23.38
CA LYS A 86 -9.37 15.58 23.42
C LYS A 86 -10.11 15.01 22.20
N LEU A 87 -9.57 15.21 21.00
CA LEU A 87 -10.21 14.70 19.76
C LEU A 87 -10.20 13.17 19.71
N GLU A 88 -9.09 12.55 20.13
CA GLU A 88 -8.96 11.10 20.22
C GLU A 88 -9.98 10.50 21.19
N ILE A 89 -10.13 11.10 22.37
CA ILE A 89 -11.08 10.63 23.39
C ILE A 89 -12.51 10.65 22.86
N PHE A 90 -12.94 11.76 22.26
CA PHE A 90 -14.32 11.85 21.75
C PHE A 90 -14.55 10.99 20.51
N LYS A 91 -13.51 10.74 19.69
CA LYS A 91 -13.56 9.74 18.63
C LYS A 91 -13.75 8.33 19.19
N MET A 92 -13.04 7.97 20.26
CA MET A 92 -13.20 6.68 20.93
C MET A 92 -14.60 6.52 21.51
N ILE A 93 -15.13 7.55 22.17
CA ILE A 93 -16.48 7.56 22.74
C ILE A 93 -17.53 7.39 21.64
N SER A 94 -17.41 8.06 20.50
CA SER A 94 -18.33 7.93 19.37
C SER A 94 -18.27 6.54 18.74
N ASN A 95 -17.06 5.98 18.53
CA ASN A 95 -16.87 4.69 17.88
C ASN A 95 -17.20 3.50 18.79
N TYR A 96 -16.89 3.62 20.08
CA TYR A 96 -17.05 2.56 21.06
C TYR A 96 -17.53 3.14 22.41
N PRO A 97 -18.82 3.45 22.57
CA PRO A 97 -19.34 4.09 23.77
C PRO A 97 -19.03 3.38 25.09
N TYR A 98 -18.89 2.04 25.08
CA TYR A 98 -18.52 1.24 26.25
C TYR A 98 -17.21 1.67 26.92
N ILE A 99 -16.38 2.51 26.25
CA ILE A 99 -15.16 3.07 26.85
C ILE A 99 -15.45 3.88 28.11
N ILE A 100 -16.66 4.47 28.20
CA ILE A 100 -17.07 5.27 29.36
C ILE A 100 -17.12 4.39 30.63
N ASP A 101 -17.59 3.15 30.50
CA ASP A 101 -17.66 2.19 31.61
C ASP A 101 -16.41 1.30 31.76
N THR A 102 -15.47 1.40 30.82
CA THR A 102 -14.25 0.57 30.88
C THR A 102 -13.28 1.13 31.89
N SER A 103 -12.75 0.29 32.79
CA SER A 103 -11.75 0.73 33.76
C SER A 103 -10.46 1.21 33.08
N ILE A 104 -9.84 2.23 33.66
CA ILE A 104 -8.58 2.78 33.13
C ILE A 104 -7.46 1.72 33.13
N GLU A 105 -7.44 0.86 34.16
CA GLU A 105 -6.53 -0.28 34.27
C GLU A 105 -6.64 -1.23 33.08
N LYS A 106 -7.86 -1.54 32.61
CA LYS A 106 -8.06 -2.38 31.43
C LYS A 106 -7.49 -1.73 30.17
N ILE A 107 -7.60 -0.41 30.06
CA ILE A 107 -7.07 0.36 28.91
C ILE A 107 -5.55 0.39 28.94
N THR A 108 -4.93 0.69 30.10
CA THR A 108 -3.48 0.71 30.26
C THR A 108 -2.87 -0.67 30.04
N ASN A 109 -3.44 -1.72 30.64
CA ASN A 109 -3.03 -3.11 30.42
C ASN A 109 -3.09 -3.53 28.94
N LYS A 110 -4.02 -2.96 28.18
CA LYS A 110 -4.11 -3.19 26.73
C LYS A 110 -2.98 -2.47 25.97
N LEU A 111 -2.72 -1.21 26.32
CA LEU A 111 -1.59 -0.45 25.75
C LEU A 111 -0.27 -1.16 26.03
N ASP A 112 -0.05 -1.58 27.27
CA ASP A 112 1.18 -2.30 27.68
C ASP A 112 1.32 -3.61 26.89
N CYS A 113 0.22 -4.35 26.73
CA CYS A 113 0.23 -5.57 25.92
C CYS A 113 0.64 -5.31 24.46
N LEU A 114 0.17 -4.23 23.85
CA LEU A 114 0.52 -3.85 22.47
C LEU A 114 1.99 -3.40 22.38
N ILE A 115 2.47 -2.67 23.38
CA ILE A 115 3.88 -2.23 23.46
C ILE A 115 4.79 -3.45 23.64
N ASP A 116 4.43 -4.41 24.50
CA ASP A 116 5.16 -5.68 24.68
C ASP A 116 5.30 -6.47 23.36
N LEU A 117 4.33 -6.34 22.46
CA LEU A 117 4.37 -6.95 21.12
C LEU A 117 5.22 -6.16 20.11
N GLY A 118 5.82 -5.03 20.55
CA GLY A 118 6.73 -4.23 19.73
C GLY A 118 6.08 -3.04 19.01
N LEU A 119 4.80 -2.70 19.28
CA LEU A 119 4.22 -1.45 18.79
C LEU A 119 4.78 -0.27 19.61
N ASP A 120 5.07 0.83 18.93
CA ASP A 120 5.35 2.08 19.64
C ASP A 120 4.07 2.64 20.27
N ILE A 121 4.23 3.51 21.27
CA ILE A 121 3.10 4.07 22.05
C ILE A 121 2.08 4.80 21.16
N ASN A 122 2.52 5.53 20.15
CA ASN A 122 1.63 6.28 19.27
C ASN A 122 0.81 5.31 18.39
N SER A 123 1.46 4.30 17.82
CA SER A 123 0.77 3.25 17.05
C SER A 123 -0.19 2.43 17.91
N SER A 124 0.14 2.16 19.16
CA SER A 124 -0.74 1.47 20.10
C SER A 124 -1.98 2.29 20.44
N LYS A 125 -1.82 3.60 20.65
CA LYS A 125 -2.94 4.54 20.85
C LYS A 125 -3.79 4.65 19.58
N GLU A 126 -3.18 4.84 18.42
CA GLU A 126 -3.89 4.91 17.15
C GLU A 126 -4.73 3.65 16.89
N LEU A 127 -4.17 2.48 17.20
CA LEU A 127 -4.88 1.21 17.11
C LEU A 127 -6.11 1.18 18.02
N LEU A 128 -5.98 1.62 19.29
CA LEU A 128 -7.13 1.71 20.21
C LEU A 128 -8.17 2.73 19.76
N ILE A 129 -7.77 3.86 19.18
CA ILE A 129 -8.69 4.88 18.68
C ILE A 129 -9.49 4.36 17.48
N ASN A 130 -8.83 3.64 16.58
CA ASN A 130 -9.46 3.16 15.35
C ASN A 130 -10.21 1.83 15.52
N LYS A 131 -9.82 1.01 16.50
CA LYS A 131 -10.44 -0.28 16.83
C LYS A 131 -10.54 -0.43 18.35
N THR A 132 -11.37 0.39 18.99
CA THR A 132 -11.51 0.41 20.46
C THR A 132 -12.06 -0.93 21.00
N GLU A 133 -12.80 -1.71 20.18
CA GLU A 133 -13.30 -3.04 20.52
C GLU A 133 -12.21 -4.05 20.90
N ILE A 134 -10.95 -3.78 20.55
CA ILE A 134 -9.80 -4.59 20.97
C ILE A 134 -9.69 -4.69 22.51
N LEU A 135 -10.27 -3.74 23.23
CA LEU A 135 -10.37 -3.78 24.69
C LEU A 135 -11.11 -5.02 25.20
N ASN A 136 -12.01 -5.61 24.40
CA ASN A 136 -12.75 -6.83 24.75
C ASN A 136 -11.99 -8.12 24.45
N ILE A 137 -10.89 -8.04 23.71
CA ILE A 137 -10.08 -9.21 23.38
C ILE A 137 -9.11 -9.45 24.53
N ASP A 138 -9.07 -10.68 25.05
CA ASP A 138 -8.10 -11.06 26.08
C ASP A 138 -6.65 -10.90 25.57
N ASN A 139 -5.78 -10.33 26.42
CA ASN A 139 -4.35 -10.12 26.08
C ASN A 139 -3.63 -11.45 25.74
N TYR A 140 -3.99 -12.55 26.42
CA TYR A 140 -3.49 -13.87 26.08
C TYR A 140 -3.85 -14.26 24.64
N ASN A 141 -5.08 -14.00 24.21
CA ASN A 141 -5.52 -14.29 22.85
C ASN A 141 -4.80 -13.43 21.80
N ILE A 142 -4.50 -12.17 22.10
CA ILE A 142 -3.70 -11.31 21.23
C ILE A 142 -2.28 -11.88 21.09
N LYS A 143 -1.60 -12.18 22.21
CA LYS A 143 -0.26 -12.78 22.23
C LYS A 143 -0.23 -14.15 21.52
N LYS A 144 -1.27 -14.97 21.70
CA LYS A 144 -1.42 -16.26 21.01
C LYS A 144 -1.49 -16.12 19.49
N ARG A 145 -2.22 -15.12 18.98
CA ARG A 145 -2.28 -14.84 17.53
C ARG A 145 -0.97 -14.31 17.00
N PHE A 146 -0.36 -13.40 17.73
CA PHE A 146 0.97 -12.89 17.37
C PHE A 146 1.98 -14.06 17.24
N ASN A 147 2.06 -14.93 18.24
CA ASN A 147 2.94 -16.10 18.24
C ASN A 147 2.59 -17.08 17.12
N TYR A 148 1.32 -17.20 16.74
CA TYR A 148 0.93 -18.00 15.59
C TYR A 148 1.61 -17.51 14.31
N PHE A 149 1.66 -16.20 14.05
CA PHE A 149 2.34 -15.64 12.88
C PHE A 149 3.86 -15.82 12.96
N ILE A 150 4.46 -15.65 14.14
CA ILE A 150 5.88 -15.95 14.36
C ILE A 150 6.18 -17.41 13.98
N ASN A 151 5.36 -18.36 14.44
CA ASN A 151 5.51 -19.79 14.14
C ASN A 151 5.29 -20.12 12.65
N LYS A 152 4.60 -19.27 11.91
CA LYS A 152 4.47 -19.35 10.44
C LYS A 152 5.64 -18.72 9.69
N GLY A 153 6.62 -18.15 10.40
CA GLY A 153 7.83 -17.54 9.82
C GLY A 153 7.75 -16.05 9.52
N TYR A 154 6.67 -15.36 9.94
CA TYR A 154 6.61 -13.90 9.85
C TYR A 154 7.59 -13.28 10.85
N LYS A 155 8.24 -12.19 10.47
CA LYS A 155 9.06 -11.40 11.38
C LYS A 155 8.16 -10.48 12.22
N GLU A 156 8.55 -10.17 13.43
CA GLU A 156 7.81 -9.25 14.32
C GLU A 156 7.44 -7.95 13.62
N LYS A 157 8.38 -7.32 12.94
CA LYS A 157 8.14 -6.08 12.18
C LYS A 157 7.07 -6.22 11.09
N ASP A 158 6.97 -7.39 10.46
CA ASP A 158 5.98 -7.64 9.41
C ASP A 158 4.59 -7.79 10.04
N ILE A 159 4.51 -8.48 11.19
CA ILE A 159 3.26 -8.62 11.98
C ILE A 159 2.79 -7.26 12.49
N ILE A 160 3.69 -6.45 13.04
CA ILE A 160 3.40 -5.09 13.49
C ILE A 160 2.85 -4.24 12.33
N ASN A 161 3.49 -4.32 11.17
CA ASN A 161 3.02 -3.61 9.98
C ASN A 161 1.63 -4.11 9.52
N ILE A 162 1.37 -5.41 9.58
CA ILE A 162 0.06 -5.99 9.30
C ILE A 162 -0.99 -5.45 10.29
N ILE A 163 -0.68 -5.42 11.59
CA ILE A 163 -1.57 -4.91 12.64
C ILE A 163 -1.91 -3.43 12.41
N LYS A 164 -0.92 -2.61 12.05
CA LYS A 164 -1.12 -1.19 11.76
C LYS A 164 -2.04 -0.97 10.56
N ASN A 165 -1.85 -1.74 9.49
CA ASN A 165 -2.63 -1.60 8.26
C ASN A 165 -4.00 -2.30 8.32
N ASN A 166 -4.11 -3.39 9.06
CA ASN A 166 -5.35 -4.13 9.25
C ASN A 166 -5.48 -4.67 10.68
N PRO A 167 -6.02 -3.88 11.61
CA PRO A 167 -6.19 -4.27 13.01
C PRO A 167 -7.04 -5.55 13.23
N ASN A 168 -7.85 -5.95 12.26
CA ASN A 168 -8.69 -7.15 12.35
C ASN A 168 -7.88 -8.45 12.49
N ILE A 169 -6.59 -8.41 12.17
CA ILE A 169 -5.68 -9.55 12.38
C ILE A 169 -5.62 -9.99 13.85
N ILE A 170 -5.84 -9.05 14.79
CA ILE A 170 -5.74 -9.30 16.23
C ILE A 170 -6.86 -10.22 16.75
N ASP A 171 -8.03 -10.21 16.10
CA ASP A 171 -9.18 -11.04 16.48
C ASP A 171 -9.57 -12.08 15.41
N CYS A 172 -8.75 -12.26 14.38
CA CYS A 172 -9.02 -13.17 13.29
C CYS A 172 -9.21 -14.62 13.75
N ASN A 173 -10.06 -15.35 13.02
CA ASN A 173 -10.18 -16.80 13.21
C ASN A 173 -9.01 -17.54 12.53
N LEU A 174 -8.09 -18.09 13.33
CA LEU A 174 -6.90 -18.77 12.85
C LEU A 174 -7.19 -19.96 11.93
N ASN A 175 -8.33 -20.65 12.09
CA ASN A 175 -8.69 -21.78 11.21
C ASN A 175 -9.06 -21.28 9.81
N VAL A 176 -9.81 -20.18 9.74
CA VAL A 176 -10.14 -19.54 8.44
C VAL A 176 -8.87 -19.02 7.77
N PHE A 177 -7.98 -18.46 8.57
CA PHE A 177 -6.68 -17.99 8.11
C PHE A 177 -5.82 -19.12 7.52
N ASN A 178 -5.71 -20.24 8.26
CA ASN A 178 -4.99 -21.43 7.78
C ASN A 178 -5.54 -21.95 6.45
N LYS A 179 -6.87 -21.98 6.26
CA LYS A 179 -7.46 -22.40 4.99
C LYS A 179 -6.99 -21.53 3.82
N LYS A 180 -6.86 -20.23 4.03
CA LYS A 180 -6.36 -19.28 2.99
C LYS A 180 -4.88 -19.46 2.71
N LEU A 181 -4.07 -19.65 3.76
CA LEU A 181 -2.64 -19.95 3.57
C LEU A 181 -2.44 -21.27 2.81
N ASN A 182 -3.23 -22.30 3.14
CA ASN A 182 -3.17 -23.58 2.43
C ASN A 182 -3.62 -23.43 0.97
N TYR A 183 -4.69 -22.68 0.69
CA TYR A 183 -5.11 -22.38 -0.68
C TYR A 183 -3.97 -21.76 -1.51
N LEU A 184 -3.23 -20.80 -0.95
CA LEU A 184 -2.07 -20.22 -1.64
C LEU A 184 -0.95 -21.25 -1.83
N LYS A 185 -0.74 -22.18 -0.88
CA LYS A 185 0.21 -23.30 -1.04
C LYS A 185 -0.20 -24.25 -2.15
N ASP A 186 -1.50 -24.57 -2.25
CA ASP A 186 -2.04 -25.40 -3.32
C ASP A 186 -1.85 -24.77 -4.70
N MET A 187 -1.80 -23.42 -4.76
CA MET A 187 -1.41 -22.63 -5.93
C MET A 187 0.12 -22.57 -6.14
N HIS A 188 0.89 -23.39 -5.45
CA HIS A 188 2.35 -23.51 -5.51
C HIS A 188 3.16 -22.31 -5.01
N TYR A 189 2.56 -21.41 -4.20
CA TYR A 189 3.34 -20.38 -3.51
C TYR A 189 4.16 -20.98 -2.39
N THR A 190 5.42 -20.57 -2.27
CA THR A 190 6.26 -20.92 -1.11
C THR A 190 5.84 -20.14 0.13
N ASP A 191 6.19 -20.64 1.33
CA ASP A 191 5.93 -19.88 2.57
C ASP A 191 6.53 -18.48 2.53
N LYS A 192 7.71 -18.31 1.92
CA LYS A 192 8.33 -16.98 1.73
C LYS A 192 7.49 -16.05 0.84
N ASP A 193 6.91 -16.58 -0.23
CA ASP A 193 6.05 -15.80 -1.11
C ASP A 193 4.77 -15.38 -0.41
N ILE A 194 4.14 -16.32 0.30
CA ILE A 194 2.92 -16.08 1.08
C ILE A 194 3.17 -15.00 2.12
N ILE A 195 4.25 -15.11 2.91
CA ILE A 195 4.62 -14.10 3.89
C ILE A 195 4.82 -12.74 3.23
N LYS A 196 5.57 -12.69 2.13
CA LYS A 196 5.83 -11.43 1.41
C LYS A 196 4.54 -10.79 0.90
N ILE A 197 3.68 -11.57 0.23
CA ILE A 197 2.42 -11.07 -0.34
C ILE A 197 1.48 -10.60 0.77
N THR A 198 1.31 -11.37 1.82
CA THR A 198 0.38 -11.06 2.91
C THR A 198 0.89 -9.98 3.85
N SER A 199 2.21 -9.81 4.00
CA SER A 199 2.79 -8.67 4.72
C SER A 199 2.60 -7.36 3.95
N PHE A 200 2.63 -7.41 2.63
CA PHE A 200 2.38 -6.25 1.78
C PHE A 200 0.88 -5.96 1.62
N LEU A 201 0.07 -6.99 1.43
CA LEU A 201 -1.38 -6.92 1.21
C LEU A 201 -2.14 -7.73 2.27
N PRO A 202 -2.22 -7.25 3.53
CA PRO A 202 -2.89 -7.98 4.62
C PRO A 202 -4.37 -8.23 4.35
N ASN A 203 -5.02 -7.33 3.62
CA ASN A 203 -6.45 -7.45 3.27
C ASN A 203 -6.77 -8.73 2.47
N LEU A 204 -5.80 -9.28 1.75
CA LEU A 204 -5.96 -10.56 1.05
C LEU A 204 -6.42 -11.69 1.98
N LEU A 205 -5.95 -11.67 3.23
CA LEU A 205 -6.26 -12.68 4.24
C LEU A 205 -7.69 -12.57 4.80
N PHE A 206 -8.37 -11.43 4.55
CA PHE A 206 -9.76 -11.19 4.97
C PHE A 206 -10.77 -11.40 3.86
N LYS A 207 -10.31 -11.53 2.60
CA LYS A 207 -11.18 -11.83 1.46
C LYS A 207 -11.57 -13.32 1.43
N ASP A 208 -12.71 -13.63 0.83
CA ASP A 208 -13.10 -15.02 0.62
C ASP A 208 -12.18 -15.70 -0.42
N ILE A 209 -11.96 -17.01 -0.23
CA ILE A 209 -11.14 -17.81 -1.17
C ILE A 209 -11.69 -17.72 -2.59
N LYS A 210 -13.03 -17.68 -2.74
CA LYS A 210 -13.68 -17.49 -4.05
C LYS A 210 -13.31 -16.16 -4.73
N ASP A 211 -13.14 -15.09 -3.96
CA ASP A 211 -12.77 -13.79 -4.51
C ASP A 211 -11.28 -13.75 -4.85
N ILE A 212 -10.47 -14.48 -4.10
CA ILE A 212 -9.05 -14.65 -4.42
C ILE A 212 -8.90 -15.50 -5.69
N SER A 213 -9.65 -16.63 -5.82
CA SER A 213 -9.55 -17.51 -6.99
C SER A 213 -9.96 -16.79 -8.28
N LYS A 214 -11.05 -16.03 -8.27
CA LYS A 214 -11.48 -15.26 -9.45
C LYS A 214 -10.37 -14.38 -10.03
N LYS A 215 -9.48 -13.85 -9.18
CA LYS A 215 -8.36 -13.01 -9.63
C LYS A 215 -7.28 -13.82 -10.31
N PHE A 216 -7.03 -15.02 -9.82
CA PHE A 216 -6.12 -15.96 -10.48
C PHE A 216 -6.71 -16.49 -11.78
N ASP A 217 -8.03 -16.79 -11.79
CA ASP A 217 -8.75 -17.26 -12.96
C ASP A 217 -8.67 -16.24 -14.11
N LEU A 218 -8.86 -14.93 -13.83
CA LEU A 218 -8.72 -13.86 -14.83
C LEU A 218 -7.34 -13.85 -15.50
N LEU A 219 -6.27 -14.03 -14.72
CA LEU A 219 -4.91 -14.10 -15.26
C LEU A 219 -4.70 -15.38 -16.06
N THR A 220 -5.20 -16.51 -15.56
CA THR A 220 -5.10 -17.80 -16.23
C THR A 220 -5.87 -17.82 -17.54
N ASP A 221 -7.08 -17.27 -17.59
CA ASP A 221 -7.94 -17.18 -18.78
C ASP A 221 -7.30 -16.33 -19.87
N TYR A 222 -6.53 -15.32 -19.50
CA TYR A 222 -5.75 -14.53 -20.46
C TYR A 222 -4.58 -15.33 -21.06
N GLY A 223 -4.05 -16.33 -20.33
CA GLY A 223 -2.94 -17.18 -20.77
C GLY A 223 -1.70 -17.18 -19.87
N TYR A 224 -1.74 -16.51 -18.71
CA TYR A 224 -0.65 -16.59 -17.75
C TYR A 224 -0.57 -17.98 -17.11
N SER A 225 0.61 -18.60 -17.12
CA SER A 225 0.86 -19.81 -16.35
C SER A 225 0.87 -19.54 -14.84
N ASN A 226 0.66 -20.56 -14.02
CA ASN A 226 0.79 -20.41 -12.57
C ASN A 226 2.15 -19.83 -12.15
N GLN A 227 3.23 -20.19 -12.85
CA GLN A 227 4.55 -19.64 -12.59
C GLN A 227 4.64 -18.15 -12.89
N ASN A 228 4.02 -17.69 -13.99
CA ASN A 228 3.92 -16.27 -14.34
C ASN A 228 3.15 -15.50 -13.25
N ILE A 229 2.02 -16.04 -12.80
CA ILE A 229 1.17 -15.42 -11.77
C ILE A 229 1.94 -15.28 -10.45
N ILE A 230 2.65 -16.34 -10.03
CA ILE A 230 3.51 -16.30 -8.84
C ILE A 230 4.61 -15.23 -8.99
N GLU A 231 5.26 -15.16 -10.13
CA GLU A 231 6.32 -14.18 -10.38
C GLU A 231 5.80 -12.74 -10.32
N ILE A 232 4.67 -12.46 -10.97
CA ILE A 232 4.02 -11.14 -10.99
C ILE A 232 3.59 -10.74 -9.58
N THR A 233 2.83 -11.59 -8.90
CA THR A 233 2.29 -11.31 -7.56
C THR A 233 3.37 -11.21 -6.49
N ARG A 234 4.49 -11.93 -6.64
CA ARG A 234 5.68 -11.80 -5.78
C ARG A 234 6.35 -10.43 -5.93
N LYS A 235 6.40 -9.90 -7.15
CA LYS A 235 6.99 -8.58 -7.44
C LYS A 235 6.04 -7.46 -7.03
N VAL A 236 4.76 -7.60 -7.33
CA VAL A 236 3.73 -6.58 -7.20
C VAL A 236 2.43 -7.18 -6.64
N PRO A 237 2.36 -7.45 -5.32
CA PRO A 237 1.18 -8.07 -4.70
C PRO A 237 -0.12 -7.27 -4.89
N CYS A 238 -0.05 -5.94 -5.01
CA CYS A 238 -1.23 -5.07 -5.17
C CYS A 238 -2.03 -5.33 -6.46
N ILE A 239 -1.50 -6.08 -7.42
CA ILE A 239 -2.28 -6.53 -8.57
C ILE A 239 -3.52 -7.35 -8.14
N LEU A 240 -3.48 -7.96 -6.96
CA LEU A 240 -4.60 -8.71 -6.39
C LEU A 240 -5.64 -7.81 -5.69
N GLU A 241 -5.47 -6.49 -5.69
CA GLU A 241 -6.50 -5.55 -5.26
C GLU A 241 -7.58 -5.41 -6.34
N ASP A 242 -8.84 -5.15 -5.91
CA ASP A 242 -9.98 -5.18 -6.82
C ASP A 242 -9.91 -4.09 -7.91
N ASN A 243 -9.41 -2.91 -7.55
CA ASN A 243 -9.25 -1.79 -8.47
C ASN A 243 -8.25 -2.08 -9.59
N HIS A 244 -7.19 -2.84 -9.33
CA HIS A 244 -6.19 -3.18 -10.35
C HIS A 244 -6.66 -4.34 -11.23
N ILE A 245 -7.20 -5.39 -10.63
CA ILE A 245 -7.65 -6.56 -11.40
C ILE A 245 -8.84 -6.24 -12.32
N ASN A 246 -9.74 -5.34 -11.90
CA ASN A 246 -10.88 -4.93 -12.70
C ASN A 246 -10.46 -4.13 -13.95
N ASN A 247 -9.33 -3.45 -13.91
CA ASN A 247 -8.80 -2.68 -15.04
C ASN A 247 -7.86 -3.50 -15.94
N LEU A 248 -7.47 -4.70 -15.50
CA LEU A 248 -6.49 -5.53 -16.19
C LEU A 248 -6.86 -5.78 -17.66
N ASN A 249 -8.09 -6.20 -17.92
CA ASN A 249 -8.54 -6.52 -19.28
C ASN A 249 -8.39 -5.32 -20.22
N ASN A 250 -8.75 -4.13 -19.79
CA ASN A 250 -8.63 -2.92 -20.60
C ASN A 250 -7.17 -2.60 -20.96
N GLN A 251 -6.25 -2.85 -20.04
CA GLN A 251 -4.81 -2.63 -20.25
C GLN A 251 -4.22 -3.67 -21.19
N LEU A 252 -4.59 -4.94 -21.03
CA LEU A 252 -4.15 -6.03 -21.89
C LEU A 252 -4.69 -5.85 -23.32
N GLU A 253 -5.98 -5.55 -23.47
CA GLU A 253 -6.60 -5.24 -24.75
C GLU A 253 -5.96 -4.03 -25.46
N PHE A 254 -5.63 -2.99 -24.69
CA PHE A 254 -4.90 -1.84 -25.23
C PHE A 254 -3.54 -2.23 -25.80
N LEU A 255 -2.78 -3.10 -25.11
CA LEU A 255 -1.49 -3.57 -25.58
C LEU A 255 -1.63 -4.46 -26.82
N GLU A 256 -2.67 -5.31 -26.90
CA GLU A 256 -2.98 -6.08 -28.13
C GLU A 256 -3.31 -5.14 -29.30
N ASN A 257 -4.14 -4.12 -29.07
CA ASN A 257 -4.47 -3.10 -30.08
C ASN A 257 -3.25 -2.26 -30.49
N PHE A 258 -2.25 -2.13 -29.64
CA PHE A 258 -0.96 -1.55 -29.97
C PHE A 258 -0.07 -2.49 -30.79
N SER A 259 -0.50 -3.73 -31.04
CA SER A 259 0.15 -4.79 -31.83
C SER A 259 1.19 -5.64 -31.08
N PHE A 260 1.14 -5.67 -29.75
CA PHE A 260 1.83 -6.73 -29.02
C PHE A 260 1.05 -8.04 -29.15
N THR A 261 1.75 -9.15 -29.31
CA THR A 261 1.16 -10.48 -29.18
C THR A 261 0.87 -10.83 -27.71
N LYS A 262 -0.01 -11.78 -27.44
CA LYS A 262 -0.29 -12.25 -26.07
C LYS A 262 0.96 -12.73 -25.36
N ASP A 263 1.81 -13.49 -26.05
CA ASP A 263 3.06 -13.99 -25.47
C ASP A 263 4.03 -12.86 -25.11
N GLU A 264 4.11 -11.83 -25.96
CA GLU A 264 4.91 -10.63 -25.66
C GLU A 264 4.34 -9.88 -24.46
N ILE A 265 3.02 -9.70 -24.37
CA ILE A 265 2.37 -9.05 -23.22
C ILE A 265 2.65 -9.81 -21.94
N ILE A 266 2.52 -11.14 -21.94
CA ILE A 266 2.87 -11.99 -20.79
C ILE A 266 4.35 -11.81 -20.44
N SER A 267 5.25 -11.83 -21.43
CA SER A 267 6.68 -11.66 -21.21
C SER A 267 7.02 -10.31 -20.59
N ILE A 268 6.52 -9.19 -21.18
CA ILE A 268 6.85 -7.84 -20.68
C ILE A 268 6.26 -7.57 -19.31
N THR A 269 5.06 -8.09 -19.02
CA THR A 269 4.41 -7.94 -17.71
C THR A 269 5.05 -8.82 -16.64
N CYS A 270 5.55 -9.99 -16.97
CA CYS A 270 6.38 -10.80 -16.05
C CYS A 270 7.72 -10.11 -15.74
N LYS A 271 8.36 -9.49 -16.74
CA LYS A 271 9.59 -8.71 -16.55
C LYS A 271 9.33 -7.45 -15.72
N ASN A 272 8.27 -6.71 -16.04
CA ASN A 272 7.87 -5.47 -15.38
C ASN A 272 6.36 -5.44 -15.08
N PRO A 273 5.91 -6.03 -13.95
CA PRO A 273 4.50 -6.08 -13.60
C PRO A 273 3.84 -4.71 -13.35
N PHE A 274 4.63 -3.65 -13.14
CA PHE A 274 4.09 -2.29 -12.98
C PHE A 274 3.31 -1.82 -14.22
N ILE A 275 3.57 -2.41 -15.39
CA ILE A 275 2.83 -2.10 -16.62
C ILE A 275 1.31 -2.28 -16.42
N ILE A 276 0.91 -3.32 -15.69
CA ILE A 276 -0.49 -3.63 -15.40
C ILE A 276 -1.11 -2.64 -14.39
N LEU A 277 -0.29 -1.95 -13.61
CA LEU A 277 -0.75 -0.99 -12.60
C LEU A 277 -0.92 0.43 -13.13
N TYR A 278 -0.31 0.75 -14.26
CA TYR A 278 -0.47 2.08 -14.85
C TYR A 278 -1.88 2.29 -15.36
N SER A 279 -2.40 3.52 -15.25
CA SER A 279 -3.67 3.86 -15.86
C SER A 279 -3.57 3.76 -17.39
N LEU A 280 -4.70 3.46 -18.04
CA LEU A 280 -4.77 3.37 -19.50
C LEU A 280 -4.31 4.68 -20.15
N ASP A 281 -4.71 5.84 -19.58
CA ASP A 281 -4.31 7.16 -20.10
C ASP A 281 -2.80 7.38 -20.00
N TYR A 282 -2.18 6.90 -18.90
CA TYR A 282 -0.73 6.98 -18.78
C TYR A 282 -0.02 6.10 -19.82
N LEU A 283 -0.49 4.87 -20.03
CA LEU A 283 0.10 3.98 -21.05
C LEU A 283 -0.01 4.59 -22.44
N LYS A 284 -1.17 5.10 -22.82
CA LYS A 284 -1.39 5.81 -24.09
C LYS A 284 -0.44 6.98 -24.23
N TRP A 285 -0.47 7.89 -23.28
CA TRP A 285 0.39 9.07 -23.27
C TRP A 285 1.88 8.69 -23.39
N LYS A 286 2.30 7.64 -22.66
CA LYS A 286 3.68 7.20 -22.66
C LYS A 286 4.12 6.64 -24.02
N LEU A 287 3.31 5.77 -24.61
CA LEU A 287 3.63 5.18 -25.92
C LEU A 287 3.60 6.24 -27.03
N ASP A 288 2.62 7.17 -27.01
CA ASP A 288 2.54 8.27 -27.98
C ASP A 288 3.79 9.16 -27.93
N ASN A 289 4.29 9.47 -26.72
CA ASN A 289 5.54 10.24 -26.59
C ASN A 289 6.78 9.47 -27.11
N LEU A 290 6.83 8.16 -26.95
CA LEU A 290 7.94 7.34 -27.44
C LEU A 290 7.89 7.17 -28.96
N LEU A 291 6.70 7.18 -29.57
CA LEU A 291 6.54 7.16 -31.04
C LEU A 291 7.09 8.40 -31.74
N ASN A 292 7.37 9.50 -31.03
CA ASN A 292 8.07 10.64 -31.60
C ASN A 292 9.55 10.34 -31.95
N TYR A 293 10.12 9.28 -31.37
CA TYR A 293 11.53 8.93 -31.53
C TYR A 293 11.75 7.60 -32.27
N PHE A 294 10.79 6.68 -32.13
CA PHE A 294 10.88 5.32 -32.65
C PHE A 294 9.67 5.00 -33.55
N SER A 295 9.86 4.21 -34.59
CA SER A 295 8.75 3.60 -35.28
C SER A 295 8.00 2.64 -34.35
N LYS A 296 6.79 2.23 -34.72
CA LYS A 296 6.01 1.32 -33.89
C LYS A 296 6.73 -0.02 -33.66
N ASP A 297 7.31 -0.58 -34.72
CA ASP A 297 8.05 -1.85 -34.66
C ASP A 297 9.32 -1.74 -33.80
N GLU A 298 10.08 -0.64 -33.96
CA GLU A 298 11.23 -0.35 -33.10
C GLU A 298 10.81 -0.25 -31.63
N LEU A 299 9.68 0.42 -31.35
CA LEU A 299 9.19 0.61 -29.98
C LEU A 299 8.73 -0.71 -29.36
N ILE A 300 8.04 -1.57 -30.11
CA ILE A 300 7.64 -2.92 -29.67
C ILE A 300 8.90 -3.73 -29.31
N LYS A 301 9.91 -3.73 -30.18
CA LYS A 301 11.19 -4.41 -29.92
C LYS A 301 11.86 -3.87 -28.63
N ILE A 302 11.95 -2.55 -28.48
CA ILE A 302 12.51 -1.90 -27.31
C ILE A 302 11.80 -2.31 -26.02
N ILE A 303 10.46 -2.31 -26.05
CA ILE A 303 9.65 -2.65 -24.85
C ILE A 303 9.77 -4.15 -24.54
N ASN A 304 9.81 -5.03 -25.52
CA ASN A 304 10.01 -6.47 -25.32
C ASN A 304 11.35 -6.77 -24.63
N ASP A 305 12.41 -6.06 -25.02
CA ASP A 305 13.73 -6.25 -24.47
C ASP A 305 13.93 -5.50 -23.13
N PHE A 306 13.33 -4.31 -22.99
CA PHE A 306 13.51 -3.42 -21.85
C PHE A 306 12.18 -2.77 -21.40
N PRO A 307 11.22 -3.54 -20.87
CA PRO A 307 9.89 -3.04 -20.51
C PRO A 307 9.88 -2.00 -19.39
N ILE A 308 10.97 -1.87 -18.63
CA ILE A 308 11.12 -0.84 -17.58
C ILE A 308 11.10 0.58 -18.16
N ILE A 309 11.36 0.75 -19.46
CA ILE A 309 11.32 2.06 -20.15
C ILE A 309 9.95 2.76 -19.96
N ILE A 310 8.87 2.00 -19.85
CA ILE A 310 7.53 2.56 -19.64
C ILE A 310 7.46 3.37 -18.34
N GLY A 311 8.17 2.95 -17.30
CA GLY A 311 8.21 3.63 -16.00
C GLY A 311 9.17 4.82 -15.90
N TYR A 312 10.06 5.02 -16.87
CA TYR A 312 10.99 6.14 -16.83
C TYR A 312 10.31 7.46 -17.17
N SER A 313 10.76 8.58 -16.58
CA SER A 313 10.24 9.90 -16.95
C SER A 313 10.56 10.21 -18.43
N ILE A 314 9.62 10.80 -19.13
CA ILE A 314 9.82 11.20 -20.55
C ILE A 314 11.02 12.15 -20.69
N LYS A 315 11.17 13.10 -19.77
CA LYS A 315 12.32 14.01 -19.77
C LYS A 315 13.64 13.26 -19.77
N ASN A 316 13.79 12.26 -18.89
CA ASN A 316 15.01 11.45 -18.79
C ASN A 316 15.26 10.63 -20.05
N ILE A 317 14.20 10.10 -20.68
CA ILE A 317 14.30 9.35 -21.93
C ILE A 317 14.72 10.27 -23.07
N ASN A 318 14.06 11.43 -23.21
CA ASN A 318 14.33 12.40 -24.27
C ASN A 318 15.79 12.85 -24.25
N GLU A 319 16.29 13.27 -23.09
CA GLU A 319 17.70 13.69 -22.92
C GLU A 319 18.67 12.61 -23.36
N LYS A 320 18.35 11.33 -23.09
CA LYS A 320 19.18 10.19 -23.51
C LYS A 320 19.09 9.94 -25.02
N ILE A 321 17.88 9.90 -25.56
CA ILE A 321 17.68 9.63 -26.99
C ILE A 321 18.31 10.73 -27.82
N GLU A 322 18.13 12.00 -27.47
CA GLU A 322 18.75 13.13 -28.16
C GLU A 322 20.27 13.03 -28.14
N PHE A 323 20.85 12.74 -26.97
CA PHE A 323 22.31 12.53 -26.90
C PHE A 323 22.78 11.39 -27.79
N TYR A 324 22.13 10.25 -27.71
CA TYR A 324 22.52 9.08 -28.51
C TYR A 324 22.29 9.28 -30.00
N ASN A 325 21.26 10.01 -30.41
CA ASN A 325 21.07 10.38 -31.81
C ASN A 325 22.18 11.31 -32.31
N ASN A 326 22.62 12.26 -31.48
CA ASN A 326 23.71 13.20 -31.83
C ASN A 326 25.07 12.49 -32.04
N ILE A 327 25.26 11.32 -31.44
CA ILE A 327 26.47 10.51 -31.60
C ILE A 327 26.25 9.29 -32.50
N ASN A 328 25.16 9.27 -33.30
CA ASN A 328 24.80 8.19 -34.24
C ASN A 328 24.58 6.81 -33.60
N PHE A 329 24.11 6.76 -32.34
CA PHE A 329 23.93 5.52 -31.58
C PHE A 329 22.46 5.05 -31.52
N LYS A 330 21.55 5.58 -32.35
CA LYS A 330 20.13 5.20 -32.36
C LYS A 330 19.97 3.69 -32.57
N ASN A 331 20.63 3.11 -33.56
CA ASN A 331 20.56 1.68 -33.87
C ASN A 331 21.09 0.80 -32.74
N THR A 332 22.15 1.26 -32.05
CA THR A 332 22.72 0.57 -30.89
C THR A 332 21.69 0.48 -29.75
N ILE A 333 20.92 1.56 -29.51
CA ILE A 333 19.86 1.57 -28.50
C ILE A 333 18.68 0.67 -28.88
N ILE A 334 18.25 0.67 -30.14
CA ILE A 334 17.19 -0.22 -30.62
C ILE A 334 17.59 -1.69 -30.45
N ASN A 335 18.87 -2.02 -30.66
CA ASN A 335 19.38 -3.39 -30.50
C ASN A 335 19.73 -3.74 -29.04
N ASN A 336 20.00 -2.76 -28.20
CA ASN A 336 20.29 -2.94 -26.77
C ASN A 336 19.65 -1.83 -25.91
N PRO A 337 18.31 -1.85 -25.74
CA PRO A 337 17.59 -0.79 -25.04
C PRO A 337 17.98 -0.66 -23.55
N SER A 338 18.61 -1.69 -22.97
CA SER A 338 19.09 -1.66 -21.59
C SER A 338 20.13 -0.57 -21.34
N LEU A 339 20.72 0.01 -22.40
CA LEU A 339 21.63 1.15 -22.31
C LEU A 339 20.94 2.40 -21.75
N LEU A 340 19.64 2.51 -21.92
CA LEU A 340 18.83 3.60 -21.36
C LEU A 340 18.79 3.61 -19.81
N LYS A 341 19.23 2.55 -19.15
CA LYS A 341 19.32 2.50 -17.66
C LYS A 341 20.43 3.38 -17.09
N TYR A 342 21.48 3.67 -17.87
CA TYR A 342 22.62 4.41 -17.38
C TYR A 342 22.30 5.90 -17.14
N ASN A 343 22.99 6.51 -16.17
CA ASN A 343 22.93 7.94 -15.96
C ASN A 343 23.52 8.68 -17.16
N ILE A 344 22.81 9.66 -17.70
CA ILE A 344 23.19 10.36 -18.91
C ILE A 344 24.46 11.21 -18.72
N ASP A 345 24.61 11.88 -17.58
CA ASP A 345 25.78 12.72 -17.31
C ASP A 345 27.04 11.88 -17.23
N TYR A 346 26.92 10.69 -16.64
CA TYR A 346 28.00 9.71 -16.58
C TYR A 346 28.41 9.22 -17.98
N ILE A 347 27.45 8.98 -18.87
CA ILE A 347 27.72 8.57 -20.24
C ILE A 347 28.33 9.72 -21.06
N LYS A 348 27.81 10.94 -20.90
CA LYS A 348 28.38 12.14 -21.54
C LYS A 348 29.82 12.36 -21.11
N ALA A 349 30.14 12.24 -19.83
CA ALA A 349 31.50 12.37 -19.33
C ALA A 349 32.43 11.31 -19.91
N ARG A 350 32.01 10.04 -19.97
CA ARG A 350 32.79 8.97 -20.63
C ARG A 350 32.98 9.23 -22.10
N TYR A 351 31.94 9.64 -22.82
CA TYR A 351 32.03 9.97 -24.23
C TYR A 351 33.03 11.08 -24.47
N LYS A 352 32.98 12.15 -23.68
CA LYS A 352 33.93 13.26 -23.74
C LYS A 352 35.36 12.76 -23.55
N ILE A 353 35.65 11.94 -22.56
CA ILE A 353 36.96 11.36 -22.31
C ILE A 353 37.42 10.53 -23.48
N ILE A 354 36.57 9.71 -24.07
CA ILE A 354 36.89 8.87 -25.22
C ILE A 354 37.26 9.74 -26.43
N THR A 355 36.53 10.85 -26.63
CA THR A 355 36.74 11.75 -27.76
C THR A 355 37.90 12.75 -27.56
N ASP A 356 38.08 13.28 -26.34
CA ASP A 356 39.10 14.30 -26.03
C ASP A 356 40.49 13.67 -25.82
N ASN A 357 40.55 12.44 -25.31
CA ASN A 357 41.80 11.71 -25.28
C ASN A 357 42.12 11.26 -26.71
N LYS A 358 42.88 12.08 -27.41
CA LYS A 358 43.48 11.81 -28.71
C LYS A 358 44.36 10.55 -28.59
N ILE A 359 43.74 9.38 -28.51
CA ILE A 359 44.46 8.12 -28.60
C ILE A 359 44.66 7.89 -30.09
N GLU A 360 45.92 8.06 -30.59
CA GLU A 360 46.32 7.91 -32.00
C GLU A 360 45.74 6.64 -32.65
N ASP A 361 45.50 5.60 -31.87
CA ASP A 361 44.89 4.34 -32.32
C ASP A 361 43.38 4.41 -32.61
N VAL A 362 42.64 5.36 -32.00
CA VAL A 362 41.21 5.56 -32.26
C VAL A 362 41.01 6.56 -33.41
N TYR A 363 41.91 7.50 -33.58
CA TYR A 363 41.80 8.51 -34.64
C TYR A 363 42.09 7.98 -36.03
N LYS A 364 42.98 6.98 -36.20
CA LYS A 364 43.21 6.34 -37.51
C LYS A 364 41.95 5.66 -38.06
N ASP A 365 41.12 5.10 -37.13
CA ASP A 365 39.86 4.41 -37.49
C ASP A 365 38.67 5.37 -37.59
N LEU A 366 38.76 6.65 -37.09
CA LEU A 366 37.68 7.66 -37.13
C LEU A 366 37.58 8.44 -38.44
N PHE A 367 38.64 8.42 -39.26
CA PHE A 367 38.66 9.08 -40.57
C PHE A 367 38.46 8.13 -41.74
N ASP A 368 38.34 6.83 -41.49
CA ASP A 368 37.85 5.86 -42.46
C ASP A 368 36.33 5.81 -42.38
N ASP A 369 35.60 6.03 -43.49
CA ASP A 369 34.14 6.06 -43.58
C ASP A 369 33.44 4.77 -43.05
N ASN A 370 34.22 3.80 -42.59
CA ASN A 370 33.80 2.57 -41.89
C ASN A 370 34.21 2.56 -40.40
N VAL A 371 34.11 3.70 -39.71
CA VAL A 371 34.40 3.78 -38.28
C VAL A 371 33.67 2.75 -37.48
N ASN A 372 34.44 1.93 -36.82
CA ASN A 372 33.98 0.82 -36.04
C ASN A 372 33.26 1.33 -34.75
N ILE A 373 31.97 1.71 -34.89
CA ILE A 373 31.06 2.08 -33.80
C ILE A 373 31.19 1.08 -32.62
N GLN A 374 31.52 -0.19 -32.92
CA GLN A 374 31.76 -1.25 -31.94
C GLN A 374 32.88 -0.92 -30.93
N LYS A 375 33.90 -0.13 -31.30
CA LYS A 375 35.00 0.23 -30.36
C LYS A 375 34.57 1.31 -29.35
N ILE A 376 33.75 2.28 -29.76
CA ILE A 376 33.23 3.30 -28.84
C ILE A 376 32.25 2.62 -27.85
N ASP A 377 31.36 1.76 -28.34
CA ASP A 377 30.44 0.97 -27.55
C ASP A 377 31.16 0.16 -26.47
N GLU A 378 32.27 -0.45 -26.82
CA GLU A 378 33.03 -1.32 -25.92
C GLU A 378 33.49 -0.58 -24.64
N TYR A 379 33.85 0.70 -24.75
CA TYR A 379 34.34 1.47 -23.60
C TYR A 379 33.30 2.38 -23.00
N LEU A 380 32.35 2.90 -23.79
CA LEU A 380 31.30 3.79 -23.31
C LEU A 380 30.42 3.11 -22.26
N PHE A 381 30.10 1.83 -22.48
CA PHE A 381 29.20 1.03 -21.62
C PHE A 381 29.92 -0.06 -20.82
N CYS A 382 31.23 -0.09 -20.81
CA CYS A 382 31.97 -1.10 -20.05
C CYS A 382 31.89 -0.85 -18.52
N SER A 383 32.31 -1.87 -17.75
CA SER A 383 32.45 -1.71 -16.30
C SER A 383 33.46 -0.62 -15.93
N ASP A 384 33.26 0.05 -14.78
CA ASP A 384 34.20 1.08 -14.29
C ASP A 384 35.62 0.58 -14.18
N LYS A 385 35.80 -0.68 -13.78
CA LYS A 385 37.12 -1.32 -13.71
C LYS A 385 37.79 -1.40 -15.09
N LYS A 386 37.04 -1.75 -16.15
CA LYS A 386 37.54 -1.82 -17.51
C LYS A 386 37.88 -0.43 -18.05
N PHE A 387 37.01 0.55 -17.79
CA PHE A 387 37.19 1.95 -18.16
C PHE A 387 38.45 2.53 -17.48
N TYR A 388 38.58 2.37 -16.15
CA TYR A 388 39.76 2.81 -15.40
C TYR A 388 41.07 2.17 -15.91
N LYS A 389 41.02 0.88 -16.24
CA LYS A 389 42.20 0.19 -16.78
C LYS A 389 42.72 0.84 -18.07
N LYS A 390 41.80 1.32 -18.92
CA LYS A 390 42.14 1.97 -20.20
C LYS A 390 42.50 3.44 -20.03
N TYR A 391 41.65 4.23 -19.33
CA TYR A 391 41.74 5.68 -19.29
C TYR A 391 42.35 6.24 -17.99
N LYS A 392 42.59 5.40 -16.98
CA LYS A 392 43.15 5.80 -15.65
C LYS A 392 42.33 6.81 -14.88
N ILE A 393 41.04 6.93 -15.17
CA ILE A 393 40.10 7.87 -14.52
C ILE A 393 39.09 7.09 -13.68
N LEU A 394 38.95 7.45 -12.43
CA LEU A 394 37.97 6.83 -11.50
C LEU A 394 36.58 7.31 -11.81
N SER A 395 35.58 6.43 -11.61
CA SER A 395 34.15 6.75 -11.82
C SER A 395 33.64 7.94 -10.97
N LYS A 396 34.26 8.19 -9.81
CA LYS A 396 33.96 9.36 -8.98
C LYS A 396 34.48 10.69 -9.57
N GLU A 397 35.48 10.64 -10.41
CA GLU A 397 36.06 11.81 -11.07
C GLU A 397 35.29 12.16 -12.34
N LEU A 398 34.63 11.17 -12.97
CA LEU A 398 33.81 11.36 -14.17
C LEU A 398 32.65 12.36 -13.97
N LEU A 399 32.08 12.41 -12.79
CA LEU A 399 30.96 13.34 -12.47
C LEU A 399 31.43 14.76 -12.13
N ARG A 400 32.75 15.01 -12.05
CA ARG A 400 33.34 16.34 -11.82
C ARG A 400 33.83 17.01 -13.10
N LEU A 401 33.80 16.30 -14.21
CA LEU A 401 34.15 16.75 -15.57
C LEU A 401 32.91 17.21 -16.35
#